data_267442e2f4d5e48f061ed39341b5eea4
#
_entry.id   267442e2f4d5e48f061ed39341b5eea4
#
_cell.length_a   1.000
_cell.length_b   1.000
_cell.length_c   1.000
_cell.angle_alpha   90.00
_cell.angle_beta   90.00
_cell.angle_gamma   90.00
#
_symmetry.space_group_name_H-M   'P 1'
#
loop_
_entity.id
_entity.type
_entity.pdbx_description
1 polymer ?
#
loop_
_entity_poly.entity_id
_entity_poly.type
_entity_poly.pdbx_seq_one_letter_code
_entity_poly.pdbx_strand_id
1 'polypeptide(L)'
;MQTISVVSKNLSISSRMLRYYEQMGLIKSGRVENYAYRVYDEDAVRKLRQIIILRKLRVPVKQIREIFGNKDAVGVIEVFEDNINQLDEEITALSTVKSILRRLVDELRDKANLHLQLDYLGDSSVFAAVDGLTFPKNILQEEKSMDDLNKANESLGKLRDSDVRIVYLPPMTVASAYFSGVAEFGVGVEATGMIEKFVYDNDLLKIKPDARGMGFAFSDEVPATEYEAWVSIPDDMEVKPPLTKKTFQGGMFAAHVLRDWSFEDWGLLADWVRSSEKYEEAEGLPHFEEVLNYYNLMMGGAKMEDTQLDLLFPIKRKS
;
A
#
# COMPACT_ATOMS: atom_id res chain seq x y z
N MET A 1 18.58 25.30 25.99
CA MET A 1 17.99 24.42 27.03
C MET A 1 16.51 24.70 27.18
N GLN A 2 15.66 23.68 27.25
CA GLN A 2 14.19 23.78 27.36
C GLN A 2 13.71 23.12 28.66
N THR A 3 12.73 23.70 29.33
CA THR A 3 12.16 23.08 30.53
C THR A 3 11.30 21.86 30.19
N ILE A 4 11.09 20.98 31.18
CA ILE A 4 10.26 19.75 31.02
C ILE A 4 8.85 20.05 30.47
N SER A 5 8.25 21.17 30.90
CA SER A 5 6.90 21.56 30.45
C SER A 5 6.91 22.01 28.97
N VAL A 6 7.94 22.74 28.53
CA VAL A 6 8.11 23.17 27.15
C VAL A 6 8.34 21.95 26.24
N VAL A 7 9.27 21.06 26.61
CA VAL A 7 9.55 19.83 25.85
C VAL A 7 8.31 18.93 25.78
N SER A 8 7.59 18.74 26.90
CA SER A 8 6.36 17.97 26.97
C SER A 8 5.30 18.51 25.98
N LYS A 9 5.11 19.84 25.95
CA LYS A 9 4.15 20.49 25.05
C LYS A 9 4.60 20.40 23.58
N ASN A 10 5.87 20.71 23.29
CA ASN A 10 6.39 20.74 21.92
C ASN A 10 6.44 19.35 21.25
N LEU A 11 6.65 18.30 22.03
CA LEU A 11 6.75 16.93 21.54
C LEU A 11 5.48 16.11 21.77
N SER A 12 4.43 16.73 22.36
CA SER A 12 3.15 16.08 22.67
C SER A 12 3.30 14.80 23.48
N ILE A 13 4.24 14.78 24.45
CA ILE A 13 4.47 13.65 25.35
C ILE A 13 4.34 14.07 26.81
N SER A 14 3.88 13.16 27.66
CA SER A 14 3.69 13.48 29.08
C SER A 14 5.03 13.65 29.81
N SER A 15 5.05 14.49 30.84
CA SER A 15 6.21 14.62 31.73
C SER A 15 6.57 13.29 32.43
N ARG A 16 5.61 12.38 32.58
CA ARG A 16 5.82 11.02 33.09
C ARG A 16 6.64 10.20 32.09
N MET A 17 6.34 10.32 30.79
CA MET A 17 7.09 9.63 29.74
C MET A 17 8.53 10.14 29.64
N LEU A 18 8.75 11.46 29.78
CA LEU A 18 10.10 12.03 29.81
C LEU A 18 10.93 11.44 30.96
N ARG A 19 10.35 11.35 32.17
CA ARG A 19 11.02 10.74 33.34
C ARG A 19 11.29 9.25 33.12
N TYR A 20 10.39 8.53 32.45
CA TYR A 20 10.59 7.13 32.10
C TYR A 20 11.78 6.96 31.17
N TYR A 21 11.92 7.77 30.13
CA TYR A 21 13.07 7.72 29.22
C TYR A 21 14.39 8.08 29.92
N GLU A 22 14.36 8.98 30.91
CA GLU A 22 15.52 9.23 31.78
C GLU A 22 15.90 8.00 32.61
N GLN A 23 14.92 7.35 33.24
CA GLN A 23 15.13 6.13 34.01
C GLN A 23 15.69 4.99 33.17
N MET A 24 15.25 4.91 31.91
CA MET A 24 15.76 3.92 30.95
C MET A 24 17.14 4.28 30.38
N GLY A 25 17.71 5.45 30.77
CA GLY A 25 19.03 5.90 30.34
C GLY A 25 19.10 6.37 28.88
N LEU A 26 17.96 6.60 28.24
CA LEU A 26 17.87 7.04 26.84
C LEU A 26 18.24 8.52 26.67
N ILE A 27 17.89 9.34 27.65
CA ILE A 27 18.15 10.78 27.68
C ILE A 27 18.68 11.17 29.07
N LYS A 28 19.30 12.35 29.13
CA LYS A 28 19.71 12.96 30.41
C LYS A 28 19.08 14.35 30.50
N SER A 29 18.60 14.72 31.72
CA SER A 29 18.22 16.08 32.03
C SER A 29 19.34 16.80 32.79
N GLY A 30 19.47 18.09 32.57
CA GLY A 30 20.27 18.99 33.38
C GLY A 30 19.43 19.66 34.47
N ARG A 31 20.12 20.33 35.41
CA ARG A 31 19.53 21.26 36.34
C ARG A 31 20.25 22.60 36.20
N VAL A 32 19.51 23.66 36.12
CA VAL A 32 20.08 25.02 36.17
C VAL A 32 20.22 25.42 37.63
N GLU A 33 21.34 26.01 38.01
CA GLU A 33 21.53 26.55 39.37
C GLU A 33 20.39 27.47 39.72
N ASN A 34 19.80 27.27 40.93
CA ASN A 34 18.62 27.95 41.44
C ASN A 34 17.27 27.64 40.75
N TYR A 35 17.18 26.60 39.93
CA TYR A 35 15.93 26.20 39.28
C TYR A 35 15.58 24.74 39.62
N ALA A 36 14.43 24.54 40.27
CA ALA A 36 13.99 23.19 40.69
C ALA A 36 13.56 22.27 39.53
N TYR A 37 13.48 22.81 38.32
CA TYR A 37 12.94 22.11 37.17
C TYR A 37 14.03 21.47 36.32
N ARG A 38 13.70 20.28 35.76
CA ARG A 38 14.52 19.61 34.77
C ARG A 38 14.56 20.41 33.47
N VAL A 39 15.76 20.51 32.89
CA VAL A 39 15.97 21.12 31.58
C VAL A 39 16.67 20.13 30.65
N TYR A 40 16.37 20.24 29.38
CA TYR A 40 16.91 19.41 28.31
C TYR A 40 17.66 20.30 27.34
N ASP A 41 18.86 19.89 26.96
CA ASP A 41 19.63 20.53 25.90
C ASP A 41 19.11 20.13 24.49
N GLU A 42 19.69 20.67 23.45
CA GLU A 42 19.27 20.38 22.06
C GLU A 42 19.53 18.91 21.68
N ASP A 43 20.59 18.31 22.23
CA ASP A 43 20.92 16.91 21.97
C ASP A 43 19.90 15.97 22.60
N ALA A 44 19.48 16.25 23.83
CA ALA A 44 18.43 15.50 24.49
C ALA A 44 17.08 15.64 23.74
N VAL A 45 16.76 16.85 23.28
CA VAL A 45 15.52 17.07 22.47
C VAL A 45 15.59 16.35 21.13
N ARG A 46 16.74 16.35 20.46
CA ARG A 46 16.94 15.59 19.20
C ARG A 46 16.77 14.08 19.44
N LYS A 47 17.41 13.54 20.47
CA LYS A 47 17.21 12.12 20.86
C LYS A 47 15.77 11.79 21.20
N LEU A 48 15.07 12.67 21.90
CA LEU A 48 13.65 12.49 22.21
C LEU A 48 12.80 12.36 20.93
N ARG A 49 13.05 13.19 19.93
CA ARG A 49 12.36 13.06 18.62
C ARG A 49 12.62 11.70 17.98
N GLN A 50 13.86 11.23 17.98
CA GLN A 50 14.22 9.90 17.47
C GLN A 50 13.52 8.78 18.24
N ILE A 51 13.50 8.86 19.60
CA ILE A 51 12.80 7.91 20.45
C ILE A 51 11.30 7.87 20.10
N ILE A 52 10.67 9.04 19.95
CA ILE A 52 9.24 9.14 19.62
C ILE A 52 8.96 8.48 18.27
N ILE A 53 9.80 8.75 17.26
CA ILE A 53 9.66 8.10 15.94
C ILE A 53 9.76 6.60 16.06
N LEU A 54 10.80 6.07 16.71
CA LEU A 54 11.00 4.63 16.89
C LEU A 54 9.86 4.00 17.68
N ARG A 55 9.32 4.69 18.71
CA ARG A 55 8.15 4.23 19.44
C ARG A 55 6.87 4.20 18.59
N LYS A 56 6.68 5.19 17.71
CA LYS A 56 5.58 5.18 16.73
C LYS A 56 5.72 4.02 15.74
N LEU A 57 6.95 3.63 15.40
CA LEU A 57 7.24 2.43 14.61
C LEU A 57 7.15 1.12 15.44
N ARG A 58 6.55 1.17 16.64
CA ARG A 58 6.40 0.04 17.57
C ARG A 58 7.70 -0.58 18.09
N VAL A 59 8.87 0.05 17.85
CA VAL A 59 10.14 -0.46 18.38
C VAL A 59 10.13 -0.40 19.93
N PRO A 60 10.35 -1.52 20.65
CA PRO A 60 10.36 -1.55 22.09
C PRO A 60 11.47 -0.67 22.70
N VAL A 61 11.20 -0.07 23.86
CA VAL A 61 12.17 0.82 24.53
C VAL A 61 13.53 0.16 24.79
N LYS A 62 13.52 -1.16 25.06
CA LYS A 62 14.74 -1.94 25.23
C LYS A 62 15.58 -1.95 23.95
N GLN A 63 14.97 -2.18 22.80
CA GLN A 63 15.63 -2.18 21.50
C GLN A 63 16.06 -0.76 21.07
N ILE A 64 15.28 0.27 21.40
CA ILE A 64 15.71 1.68 21.18
C ILE A 64 17.01 1.96 21.93
N ARG A 65 17.17 1.44 23.14
CA ARG A 65 18.42 1.56 23.87
C ARG A 65 19.57 0.82 23.20
N GLU A 66 19.34 -0.35 22.64
CA GLU A 66 20.30 -1.11 21.84
C GLU A 66 20.72 -0.34 20.57
N ILE A 67 19.75 0.22 19.83
CA ILE A 67 19.99 1.08 18.65
C ILE A 67 20.93 2.25 19.00
N PHE A 68 20.65 2.96 20.09
CA PHE A 68 21.49 4.09 20.51
C PHE A 68 22.83 3.68 21.13
N GLY A 69 22.96 2.45 21.57
CA GLY A 69 24.20 1.89 22.12
C GLY A 69 25.11 1.30 21.05
N ASN A 70 24.57 0.87 19.93
CA ASN A 70 25.33 0.32 18.83
C ASN A 70 26.11 1.40 18.09
N LYS A 71 27.38 1.10 17.80
CA LYS A 71 28.27 2.01 17.07
C LYS A 71 28.38 1.64 15.58
N ASP A 72 27.85 0.51 15.17
CA ASP A 72 27.83 0.05 13.79
C ASP A 72 26.39 -0.07 13.24
N ALA A 73 26.28 -0.05 11.93
CA ALA A 73 24.98 -0.15 11.25
C ALA A 73 24.42 -1.59 11.30
N VAL A 74 25.25 -2.61 11.47
CA VAL A 74 24.84 -4.00 11.39
C VAL A 74 23.88 -4.33 12.53
N GLY A 75 24.27 -4.05 13.77
CA GLY A 75 23.41 -4.30 14.92
C GLY A 75 22.10 -3.46 14.93
N VAL A 76 22.09 -2.31 14.26
CA VAL A 76 20.85 -1.52 14.08
C VAL A 76 19.95 -2.16 13.04
N ILE A 77 20.52 -2.68 11.95
CA ILE A 77 19.80 -3.41 10.91
C ILE A 77 19.12 -4.65 11.50
N GLU A 78 19.86 -5.46 12.26
CA GLU A 78 19.33 -6.66 12.92
C GLU A 78 18.10 -6.34 13.78
N VAL A 79 18.14 -5.25 14.57
CA VAL A 79 16.98 -4.84 15.37
C VAL A 79 15.78 -4.48 14.52
N PHE A 80 15.99 -3.82 13.37
CA PHE A 80 14.88 -3.49 12.48
C PHE A 80 14.34 -4.73 11.75
N GLU A 81 15.21 -5.64 11.30
CA GLU A 81 14.81 -6.90 10.68
C GLU A 81 13.98 -7.76 11.65
N ASP A 82 14.39 -7.86 12.91
CA ASP A 82 13.60 -8.54 13.94
C ASP A 82 12.21 -7.92 14.13
N ASN A 83 12.11 -6.59 14.10
CA ASN A 83 10.81 -5.92 14.21
C ASN A 83 9.95 -6.14 12.96
N ILE A 84 10.54 -6.14 11.76
CA ILE A 84 9.84 -6.45 10.51
C ILE A 84 9.29 -7.86 10.56
N ASN A 85 10.09 -8.85 10.95
CA ASN A 85 9.66 -10.24 11.06
C ASN A 85 8.48 -10.40 12.05
N GLN A 86 8.52 -9.70 13.20
CA GLN A 86 7.42 -9.70 14.16
C GLN A 86 6.15 -9.06 13.59
N LEU A 87 6.28 -8.01 12.79
CA LEU A 87 5.12 -7.38 12.11
C LEU A 87 4.53 -8.31 11.05
N ASP A 88 5.35 -9.03 10.30
CA ASP A 88 4.90 -10.00 9.30
C ASP A 88 4.13 -11.17 9.94
N GLU A 89 4.59 -11.64 11.10
CA GLU A 89 3.86 -12.63 11.90
C GLU A 89 2.51 -12.08 12.37
N GLU A 90 2.45 -10.82 12.83
CA GLU A 90 1.23 -10.15 13.26
C GLU A 90 0.25 -9.97 12.09
N ILE A 91 0.73 -9.53 10.93
CA ILE A 91 -0.07 -9.37 9.69
C ILE A 91 -0.67 -10.72 9.28
N THR A 92 0.12 -11.79 9.33
CA THR A 92 -0.35 -13.13 9.01
C THR A 92 -1.45 -13.57 9.97
N ALA A 93 -1.28 -13.36 11.28
CA ALA A 93 -2.29 -13.68 12.28
C ALA A 93 -3.59 -12.88 12.09
N LEU A 94 -3.48 -11.57 11.84
CA LEU A 94 -4.64 -10.71 11.56
C LEU A 94 -5.34 -11.08 10.26
N SER A 95 -4.60 -11.47 9.23
CA SER A 95 -5.17 -11.97 7.97
C SER A 95 -5.99 -13.24 8.19
N THR A 96 -5.52 -14.16 9.02
CA THR A 96 -6.25 -15.38 9.40
C THR A 96 -7.53 -15.04 10.16
N VAL A 97 -7.47 -14.12 11.13
CA VAL A 97 -8.67 -13.64 11.86
C VAL A 97 -9.68 -13.03 10.90
N LYS A 98 -9.24 -12.17 9.98
CA LYS A 98 -10.09 -11.56 8.96
C LYS A 98 -10.78 -12.62 8.08
N SER A 99 -10.04 -13.66 7.68
CA SER A 99 -10.58 -14.78 6.90
C SER A 99 -11.67 -15.56 7.66
N ILE A 100 -11.42 -15.86 8.94
CA ILE A 100 -12.40 -16.55 9.79
C ILE A 100 -13.67 -15.71 9.95
N LEU A 101 -13.52 -14.41 10.23
CA LEU A 101 -14.66 -13.50 10.36
C LEU A 101 -15.47 -13.38 9.07
N ARG A 102 -14.83 -13.37 7.90
CA ARG A 102 -15.52 -13.38 6.60
C ARG A 102 -16.36 -14.65 6.44
N ARG A 103 -15.78 -15.82 6.70
CA ARG A 103 -16.53 -17.09 6.63
C ARG A 103 -17.74 -17.07 7.55
N LEU A 104 -17.61 -16.55 8.78
CA LEU A 104 -18.75 -16.40 9.70
C LEU A 104 -19.83 -15.48 9.12
N VAL A 105 -19.45 -14.36 8.51
CA VAL A 105 -20.39 -13.44 7.85
C VAL A 105 -21.12 -14.13 6.71
N ASP A 106 -20.39 -14.86 5.86
CA ASP A 106 -20.99 -15.56 4.71
C ASP A 106 -21.98 -16.65 5.17
N GLU A 107 -21.62 -17.44 6.19
CA GLU A 107 -22.54 -18.42 6.76
C GLU A 107 -23.78 -17.79 7.40
N LEU A 108 -23.64 -16.65 8.07
CA LEU A 108 -24.79 -15.93 8.62
C LEU A 108 -25.69 -15.35 7.52
N ARG A 109 -25.13 -14.93 6.40
CA ARG A 109 -25.91 -14.47 5.23
C ARG A 109 -26.69 -15.59 4.58
N ASP A 110 -26.06 -16.74 4.42
CA ASP A 110 -26.69 -17.90 3.81
C ASP A 110 -27.83 -18.49 4.70
N LYS A 111 -27.73 -18.33 6.02
CA LYS A 111 -28.70 -18.82 7.01
C LYS A 111 -29.68 -17.74 7.48
N ALA A 112 -29.88 -16.65 6.74
CA ALA A 112 -30.68 -15.47 7.14
C ALA A 112 -32.14 -15.74 7.54
N ASN A 113 -32.61 -17.00 7.56
CA ASN A 113 -33.99 -17.43 7.93
C ASN A 113 -34.06 -18.45 9.09
N LEU A 114 -32.97 -18.76 9.77
CA LEU A 114 -32.99 -19.77 10.85
C LEU A 114 -32.31 -19.19 12.12
N HIS A 115 -32.84 -19.55 13.28
CA HIS A 115 -32.36 -19.15 14.59
C HIS A 115 -30.81 -19.20 14.68
N LEU A 116 -30.19 -18.09 15.13
CA LEU A 116 -28.77 -17.94 15.30
C LEU A 116 -28.20 -19.05 16.21
N GLN A 117 -27.69 -20.12 15.63
CA GLN A 117 -26.82 -21.07 16.30
C GLN A 117 -25.43 -20.91 15.70
N LEU A 118 -24.49 -20.40 16.49
CA LEU A 118 -23.07 -20.27 16.11
C LEU A 118 -22.36 -21.64 16.25
N ASP A 119 -22.98 -22.69 15.72
CA ASP A 119 -22.45 -24.06 15.79
C ASP A 119 -21.06 -24.19 15.14
N TYR A 120 -20.80 -23.30 14.17
CA TYR A 120 -19.50 -23.23 13.47
C TYR A 120 -18.34 -22.86 14.41
N LEU A 121 -18.56 -22.10 15.48
CA LEU A 121 -17.53 -21.81 16.48
C LEU A 121 -17.12 -23.05 17.29
N GLY A 122 -17.92 -24.12 17.23
CA GLY A 122 -17.59 -25.44 17.80
C GLY A 122 -16.75 -26.32 16.86
N ASP A 123 -16.48 -25.90 15.63
CA ASP A 123 -15.67 -26.66 14.69
C ASP A 123 -14.22 -26.73 15.17
N SER A 124 -13.70 -27.95 15.29
CA SER A 124 -12.34 -28.20 15.76
C SER A 124 -11.26 -27.55 14.88
N SER A 125 -11.54 -27.35 13.59
CA SER A 125 -10.62 -26.68 12.65
C SER A 125 -10.53 -25.18 12.90
N VAL A 126 -11.64 -24.52 13.23
CA VAL A 126 -11.70 -23.10 13.62
C VAL A 126 -11.00 -22.92 14.96
N PHE A 127 -11.28 -23.80 15.93
CA PHE A 127 -10.64 -23.75 17.24
C PHE A 127 -9.13 -23.90 17.13
N ALA A 128 -8.64 -24.89 16.37
CA ALA A 128 -7.22 -25.09 16.14
C ALA A 128 -6.53 -23.91 15.44
N ALA A 129 -7.22 -23.26 14.47
CA ALA A 129 -6.71 -22.09 13.79
C ALA A 129 -6.60 -20.87 14.72
N VAL A 130 -7.57 -20.70 15.65
CA VAL A 130 -7.56 -19.60 16.62
C VAL A 130 -6.57 -19.86 17.77
N ASP A 131 -6.47 -21.09 18.24
CA ASP A 131 -5.55 -21.47 19.34
C ASP A 131 -4.06 -21.33 18.92
N GLY A 132 -3.79 -21.51 17.62
CA GLY A 132 -2.45 -21.30 17.03
C GLY A 132 -2.06 -19.83 16.83
N LEU A 133 -2.98 -18.87 17.00
CA LEU A 133 -2.70 -17.46 16.81
C LEU A 133 -1.93 -16.89 18.02
N THR A 134 -0.66 -16.63 17.85
CA THR A 134 0.18 -15.92 18.84
C THR A 134 0.10 -14.42 18.59
N PHE A 135 -0.66 -13.70 19.41
CA PHE A 135 -0.61 -12.24 19.42
C PHE A 135 0.43 -11.75 20.43
N PRO A 136 1.32 -10.84 20.05
CA PRO A 136 2.22 -10.19 21.01
C PRO A 136 1.39 -9.55 22.14
N LYS A 137 1.76 -9.81 23.39
CA LYS A 137 1.05 -9.33 24.60
C LYS A 137 0.81 -7.81 24.68
N ASN A 138 1.42 -7.04 23.78
CA ASN A 138 1.33 -5.58 23.77
C ASN A 138 0.07 -5.02 23.05
N ILE A 139 -0.64 -5.84 22.25
CA ILE A 139 -1.81 -5.35 21.49
C ILE A 139 -2.98 -5.00 22.42
N LEU A 140 -3.14 -5.70 23.55
CA LEU A 140 -4.27 -5.48 24.47
C LEU A 140 -4.07 -4.33 25.47
N GLN A 141 -2.89 -3.71 25.56
CA GLN A 141 -2.59 -2.66 26.54
C GLN A 141 -2.41 -1.24 25.95
N GLU A 142 -2.43 -1.05 24.64
CA GLU A 142 -2.12 0.24 24.00
C GLU A 142 -3.28 0.82 23.16
N GLU A 143 -4.51 0.84 23.69
CA GLU A 143 -5.65 1.52 23.01
C GLU A 143 -5.41 3.02 22.69
N LYS A 144 -4.42 3.66 23.32
CA LYS A 144 -4.06 5.07 23.05
C LYS A 144 -3.02 5.25 21.95
N SER A 145 -2.40 4.19 21.44
CA SER A 145 -1.38 4.22 20.39
C SER A 145 -1.98 4.18 18.97
N MET A 146 -3.21 3.70 18.81
CA MET A 146 -3.84 3.54 17.50
C MET A 146 -4.17 4.88 16.82
N ASP A 147 -4.63 5.88 17.56
CA ASP A 147 -4.93 7.21 17.00
C ASP A 147 -3.66 7.96 16.55
N ASP A 148 -2.56 7.77 17.27
CA ASP A 148 -1.27 8.37 16.91
C ASP A 148 -0.59 7.62 15.74
N LEU A 149 -0.81 6.31 15.65
CA LEU A 149 -0.39 5.48 14.52
C LEU A 149 -1.23 5.77 13.28
N ASN A 150 -2.54 5.96 13.41
CA ASN A 150 -3.40 6.33 12.30
C ASN A 150 -3.00 7.70 11.72
N LYS A 151 -2.71 8.70 12.55
CA LYS A 151 -2.21 10.01 12.09
C LYS A 151 -0.81 9.95 11.48
N ALA A 152 0.07 9.09 11.98
CA ALA A 152 1.38 8.87 11.38
C ALA A 152 1.27 8.06 10.08
N ASN A 153 0.34 7.11 10.02
CA ASN A 153 0.03 6.35 8.83
C ASN A 153 -0.63 7.23 7.75
N GLU A 154 -1.48 8.18 8.12
CA GLU A 154 -2.00 9.21 7.21
C GLU A 154 -0.89 10.10 6.60
N SER A 155 0.18 10.36 7.34
CA SER A 155 1.31 11.15 6.82
C SER A 155 2.36 10.32 6.08
N LEU A 156 2.47 9.02 6.37
CA LEU A 156 3.34 8.05 5.67
C LEU A 156 2.61 7.39 4.49
N GLY A 157 1.28 7.35 4.52
CA GLY A 157 0.43 6.87 3.44
C GLY A 157 0.29 7.87 2.28
N LYS A 158 1.01 9.00 2.27
CA LYS A 158 1.00 9.95 1.15
C LYS A 158 2.17 9.69 0.23
N LEU A 159 1.89 9.64 -1.06
CA LEU A 159 2.96 9.60 -2.06
C LEU A 159 3.73 10.94 -2.04
N ARG A 160 5.05 10.85 -2.08
CA ARG A 160 5.94 12.00 -2.27
C ARG A 160 6.09 12.28 -3.77
N ASP A 161 6.53 13.47 -4.13
CA ASP A 161 6.84 13.80 -5.53
C ASP A 161 7.88 12.85 -6.16
N SER A 162 8.75 12.26 -5.35
CA SER A 162 9.72 11.24 -5.80
C SER A 162 9.09 9.88 -6.12
N ASP A 163 7.90 9.60 -5.62
CA ASP A 163 7.22 8.33 -5.77
C ASP A 163 6.25 8.36 -6.98
N VAL A 164 6.07 9.54 -7.59
CA VAL A 164 5.20 9.76 -8.74
C VAL A 164 6.01 10.29 -9.93
N ARG A 165 5.86 9.64 -11.06
CA ARG A 165 6.44 10.08 -12.34
C ARG A 165 5.38 10.77 -13.17
N ILE A 166 5.75 11.82 -13.88
CA ILE A 166 4.87 12.44 -14.89
C ILE A 166 5.26 11.85 -16.23
N VAL A 167 4.34 11.12 -16.83
CA VAL A 167 4.55 10.46 -18.12
C VAL A 167 3.57 11.00 -19.16
N TYR A 168 4.00 11.02 -20.42
CA TYR A 168 3.14 11.31 -21.56
C TYR A 168 2.97 10.04 -22.38
N LEU A 169 1.75 9.57 -22.49
CA LEU A 169 1.40 8.50 -23.41
C LEU A 169 1.16 9.10 -24.78
N PRO A 170 1.92 8.70 -25.83
CA PRO A 170 1.71 9.20 -27.17
C PRO A 170 0.37 8.69 -27.76
N PRO A 171 -0.15 9.35 -28.79
CA PRO A 171 -1.23 8.78 -29.57
C PRO A 171 -0.86 7.38 -30.09
N MET A 172 -1.80 6.44 -30.05
CA MET A 172 -1.57 5.08 -30.49
C MET A 172 -2.86 4.40 -30.95
N THR A 173 -2.72 3.46 -31.86
CA THR A 173 -3.80 2.53 -32.22
C THR A 173 -3.74 1.32 -31.30
N VAL A 174 -4.91 0.86 -30.84
CA VAL A 174 -5.01 -0.27 -29.91
C VAL A 174 -6.04 -1.29 -30.39
N ALA A 175 -5.79 -2.55 -30.10
CA ALA A 175 -6.83 -3.58 -30.05
C ALA A 175 -7.38 -3.59 -28.62
N SER A 176 -8.70 -3.54 -28.51
CA SER A 176 -9.45 -3.43 -27.27
C SER A 176 -10.34 -4.64 -27.09
N ALA A 177 -10.30 -5.25 -25.91
CA ALA A 177 -11.22 -6.27 -25.44
C ALA A 177 -12.02 -5.72 -24.26
N TYR A 178 -13.34 -5.77 -24.37
CA TYR A 178 -14.25 -5.38 -23.29
C TYR A 178 -14.96 -6.62 -22.77
N PHE A 179 -15.05 -6.73 -21.45
CA PHE A 179 -15.82 -7.76 -20.76
C PHE A 179 -16.68 -7.16 -19.65
N SER A 180 -17.92 -7.64 -19.58
CA SER A 180 -18.86 -7.27 -18.52
C SER A 180 -19.62 -8.49 -18.02
N GLY A 181 -19.95 -8.52 -16.72
CA GLY A 181 -20.75 -9.55 -16.11
C GLY A 181 -20.06 -10.32 -15.00
N VAL A 182 -20.52 -11.54 -14.75
CA VAL A 182 -19.94 -12.42 -13.73
C VAL A 182 -18.86 -13.29 -14.37
N ALA A 183 -17.66 -13.22 -13.83
CA ALA A 183 -16.50 -13.99 -14.28
C ALA A 183 -15.94 -14.81 -13.10
N GLU A 184 -15.56 -16.06 -13.35
CA GLU A 184 -15.03 -16.98 -12.33
C GLU A 184 -13.75 -16.44 -11.69
N PHE A 185 -12.86 -15.82 -12.50
CA PHE A 185 -11.57 -15.30 -12.05
C PHE A 185 -11.50 -13.75 -12.08
N GLY A 186 -12.61 -13.08 -12.37
CA GLY A 186 -12.72 -11.63 -12.45
C GLY A 186 -12.73 -11.11 -13.90
N VAL A 187 -13.45 -9.99 -14.10
CA VAL A 187 -13.66 -9.39 -15.43
C VAL A 187 -12.36 -8.94 -16.11
N GLY A 188 -11.37 -8.52 -15.33
CA GLY A 188 -10.05 -8.15 -15.83
C GLY A 188 -9.30 -9.33 -16.46
N VAL A 189 -9.38 -10.50 -15.84
CA VAL A 189 -8.74 -11.73 -16.36
C VAL A 189 -9.36 -12.14 -17.69
N GLU A 190 -10.69 -12.06 -17.82
CA GLU A 190 -11.39 -12.40 -19.06
C GLU A 190 -11.02 -11.44 -20.20
N ALA A 191 -11.07 -10.13 -19.96
CA ALA A 191 -10.68 -9.14 -20.96
C ALA A 191 -9.20 -9.27 -21.38
N THR A 192 -8.30 -9.45 -20.40
CA THR A 192 -6.87 -9.64 -20.65
C THR A 192 -6.60 -10.93 -21.44
N GLY A 193 -7.29 -12.03 -21.11
CA GLY A 193 -7.15 -13.29 -21.82
C GLY A 193 -7.53 -13.19 -23.31
N MET A 194 -8.53 -12.36 -23.66
CA MET A 194 -8.85 -12.08 -25.06
C MET A 194 -7.71 -11.32 -25.79
N ILE A 195 -7.09 -10.36 -25.11
CA ILE A 195 -5.92 -9.63 -25.64
C ILE A 195 -4.71 -10.56 -25.79
N GLU A 196 -4.42 -11.38 -24.79
CA GLU A 196 -3.33 -12.35 -24.85
C GLU A 196 -3.46 -13.29 -26.06
N LYS A 197 -4.66 -13.84 -26.23
CA LYS A 197 -4.95 -14.67 -27.40
C LYS A 197 -4.70 -13.92 -28.71
N PHE A 198 -5.15 -12.68 -28.84
CA PHE A 198 -4.92 -11.85 -30.01
C PHE A 198 -3.42 -11.61 -30.26
N VAL A 199 -2.65 -11.33 -29.22
CA VAL A 199 -1.19 -11.14 -29.30
C VAL A 199 -0.50 -12.38 -29.84
N TYR A 200 -0.85 -13.57 -29.38
CA TYR A 200 -0.29 -14.84 -29.82
C TYR A 200 -0.73 -15.20 -31.25
N ASP A 201 -2.02 -15.11 -31.54
CA ASP A 201 -2.58 -15.50 -32.84
C ASP A 201 -2.02 -14.65 -34.03
N ASN A 202 -1.58 -13.42 -33.73
CA ASN A 202 -1.07 -12.48 -34.72
C ASN A 202 0.47 -12.28 -34.66
N ASP A 203 1.18 -13.02 -33.82
CA ASP A 203 2.62 -12.82 -33.60
C ASP A 203 2.97 -11.35 -33.29
N LEU A 204 2.06 -10.62 -32.62
CA LEU A 204 2.12 -9.15 -32.45
C LEU A 204 3.47 -8.67 -31.93
N LEU A 205 4.02 -9.34 -30.90
CA LEU A 205 5.29 -8.93 -30.31
C LEU A 205 6.53 -9.18 -31.17
N LYS A 206 6.41 -9.96 -32.26
CA LYS A 206 7.45 -10.03 -33.27
C LYS A 206 7.38 -8.84 -34.24
N ILE A 207 6.18 -8.31 -34.47
CA ILE A 207 5.93 -7.17 -35.34
C ILE A 207 6.15 -5.85 -34.61
N LYS A 208 5.66 -5.78 -33.37
CA LYS A 208 5.72 -4.62 -32.46
C LYS A 208 6.25 -5.03 -31.09
N PRO A 209 7.58 -5.18 -30.92
CA PRO A 209 8.17 -5.60 -29.63
C PRO A 209 7.94 -4.60 -28.49
N ASP A 210 7.68 -3.33 -28.82
CA ASP A 210 7.34 -2.24 -27.93
C ASP A 210 5.84 -2.10 -27.67
N ALA A 211 5.04 -3.13 -28.00
CA ALA A 211 3.62 -3.11 -27.72
C ALA A 211 3.35 -2.95 -26.23
N ARG A 212 2.40 -2.08 -25.89
CA ARG A 212 2.02 -1.74 -24.54
C ARG A 212 0.72 -2.47 -24.19
N GLY A 213 0.72 -3.20 -23.09
CA GLY A 213 -0.46 -3.84 -22.52
C GLY A 213 -0.98 -3.02 -21.35
N MET A 214 -2.25 -2.65 -21.40
CA MET A 214 -2.89 -1.85 -20.34
C MET A 214 -4.36 -2.20 -20.23
N GLY A 215 -4.96 -1.84 -19.09
CA GLY A 215 -6.38 -2.05 -18.86
C GLY A 215 -6.95 -1.07 -17.87
N PHE A 216 -8.27 -1.08 -17.72
CA PHE A 216 -8.98 -0.24 -16.74
C PHE A 216 -10.38 -0.78 -16.45
N ALA A 217 -10.83 -0.57 -15.21
CA ALA A 217 -12.20 -0.79 -14.80
C ALA A 217 -13.05 0.48 -15.07
N PHE A 218 -14.36 0.30 -15.24
CA PHE A 218 -15.31 1.41 -15.46
C PHE A 218 -15.88 1.99 -14.17
N SER A 219 -15.65 1.32 -13.05
CA SER A 219 -16.11 1.77 -11.72
C SER A 219 -15.09 1.41 -10.66
N ASP A 220 -15.15 2.15 -9.53
CA ASP A 220 -14.36 1.87 -8.32
C ASP A 220 -14.96 0.75 -7.47
N GLU A 221 -16.01 0.06 -7.95
CA GLU A 221 -16.63 -1.07 -7.25
C GLU A 221 -15.68 -2.27 -7.17
N VAL A 222 -15.62 -2.91 -6.02
CA VAL A 222 -14.81 -4.12 -5.80
C VAL A 222 -15.74 -5.26 -5.38
N PRO A 223 -15.80 -6.36 -6.15
CA PRO A 223 -15.10 -6.58 -7.44
C PRO A 223 -15.70 -5.75 -8.59
N ALA A 224 -14.85 -5.31 -9.51
CA ALA A 224 -15.28 -4.64 -10.72
C ALA A 224 -16.21 -5.55 -11.55
N THR A 225 -17.23 -4.97 -12.14
CA THR A 225 -18.22 -5.68 -12.99
C THR A 225 -17.96 -5.50 -14.48
N GLU A 226 -17.10 -4.54 -14.85
CA GLU A 226 -16.74 -4.21 -16.21
C GLU A 226 -15.26 -3.86 -16.30
N TYR A 227 -14.60 -4.35 -17.33
CA TYR A 227 -13.17 -4.10 -17.57
C TYR A 227 -12.87 -4.04 -19.06
N GLU A 228 -11.96 -3.17 -19.43
CA GLU A 228 -11.45 -3.09 -20.79
C GLU A 228 -9.93 -3.24 -20.80
N ALA A 229 -9.43 -4.19 -21.59
CA ALA A 229 -8.01 -4.44 -21.79
C ALA A 229 -7.59 -3.99 -23.19
N TRP A 230 -6.42 -3.35 -23.28
CA TRP A 230 -5.85 -2.83 -24.52
C TRP A 230 -4.46 -3.39 -24.77
N VAL A 231 -4.14 -3.57 -26.06
CA VAL A 231 -2.75 -3.69 -26.50
C VAL A 231 -2.50 -2.75 -27.67
N SER A 232 -1.38 -2.02 -27.65
CA SER A 232 -1.01 -1.15 -28.76
C SER A 232 -0.57 -1.97 -29.97
N ILE A 233 -1.06 -1.59 -31.17
CA ILE A 233 -0.86 -2.30 -32.42
C ILE A 233 -0.34 -1.36 -33.55
N PRO A 234 0.23 -1.88 -34.66
CA PRO A 234 0.45 -1.09 -35.84
C PRO A 234 -0.87 -0.52 -36.41
N ASP A 235 -0.81 0.68 -36.98
CA ASP A 235 -1.99 1.39 -37.47
C ASP A 235 -2.74 0.64 -38.60
N ASP A 236 -2.03 -0.15 -39.39
CA ASP A 236 -2.57 -0.92 -40.50
C ASP A 236 -3.05 -2.34 -40.11
N MET A 237 -2.82 -2.75 -38.85
CA MET A 237 -3.23 -4.07 -38.36
C MET A 237 -4.75 -4.19 -38.31
N GLU A 238 -5.26 -5.29 -38.85
CA GLU A 238 -6.70 -5.63 -38.79
C GLU A 238 -7.07 -6.19 -37.42
N VAL A 239 -8.18 -5.74 -36.88
CA VAL A 239 -8.75 -6.24 -35.62
C VAL A 239 -10.16 -6.77 -35.90
N LYS A 240 -10.41 -8.03 -35.54
CA LYS A 240 -11.70 -8.70 -35.76
C LYS A 240 -12.48 -8.88 -34.46
N PRO A 241 -13.82 -8.91 -34.51
CA PRO A 241 -14.62 -9.26 -33.36
C PRO A 241 -14.16 -10.59 -32.73
N PRO A 242 -14.22 -10.73 -31.39
CA PRO A 242 -14.88 -9.82 -30.44
C PRO A 242 -14.08 -8.55 -30.06
N LEU A 243 -12.85 -8.39 -30.54
CA LEU A 243 -12.05 -7.20 -30.26
C LEU A 243 -12.48 -6.03 -31.15
N THR A 244 -12.18 -4.82 -30.66
CA THR A 244 -12.45 -3.57 -31.39
C THR A 244 -11.16 -2.77 -31.58
N LYS A 245 -10.95 -2.24 -32.77
CA LYS A 245 -9.84 -1.32 -33.04
C LYS A 245 -10.22 0.09 -32.58
N LYS A 246 -9.39 0.70 -31.77
CA LYS A 246 -9.58 2.06 -31.25
C LYS A 246 -8.34 2.93 -31.47
N THR A 247 -8.53 4.23 -31.48
CA THR A 247 -7.44 5.22 -31.48
C THR A 247 -7.45 5.97 -30.17
N PHE A 248 -6.34 5.90 -29.47
CA PHE A 248 -6.07 6.69 -28.27
C PHE A 248 -5.32 7.95 -28.66
N GLN A 249 -5.79 9.11 -28.21
CA GLN A 249 -5.22 10.40 -28.60
C GLN A 249 -3.98 10.80 -27.80
N GLY A 250 -3.59 9.97 -26.86
CA GLY A 250 -2.51 10.28 -25.93
C GLY A 250 -2.97 11.15 -24.77
N GLY A 251 -2.08 11.38 -23.83
CA GLY A 251 -2.37 12.20 -22.66
C GLY A 251 -1.21 12.25 -21.67
N MET A 252 -1.33 13.13 -20.69
CA MET A 252 -0.39 13.22 -19.58
C MET A 252 -0.94 12.47 -18.38
N PHE A 253 -0.09 11.72 -17.70
CA PHE A 253 -0.46 10.90 -16.56
C PHE A 253 0.52 11.07 -15.41
N ALA A 254 -0.01 11.05 -14.19
CA ALA A 254 0.75 10.76 -12.99
C ALA A 254 0.87 9.24 -12.87
N ALA A 255 2.09 8.73 -12.88
CA ALA A 255 2.39 7.31 -12.87
C ALA A 255 3.01 6.88 -11.54
N HIS A 256 2.47 5.82 -10.95
CA HIS A 256 2.99 5.21 -9.73
C HIS A 256 3.13 3.70 -9.93
N VAL A 257 4.30 3.15 -9.56
CA VAL A 257 4.53 1.70 -9.65
C VAL A 257 3.79 1.01 -8.52
N LEU A 258 2.89 0.11 -8.87
CA LEU A 258 2.18 -0.70 -7.90
C LEU A 258 3.14 -1.69 -7.24
N ARG A 259 3.22 -1.64 -5.90
CA ARG A 259 4.00 -2.57 -5.10
C ARG A 259 3.06 -3.59 -4.45
N ASP A 260 3.50 -4.83 -4.38
CA ASP A 260 2.82 -5.90 -3.65
C ASP A 260 1.34 -6.13 -4.03
N TRP A 261 0.93 -5.75 -5.26
CA TRP A 261 -0.45 -5.85 -5.76
C TRP A 261 -1.49 -5.14 -4.86
N SER A 262 -1.08 -4.11 -4.14
CA SER A 262 -1.97 -3.30 -3.31
C SER A 262 -2.66 -2.22 -4.14
N PHE A 263 -3.86 -2.51 -4.63
CA PHE A 263 -4.69 -1.53 -5.36
C PHE A 263 -5.20 -0.38 -4.49
N GLU A 264 -4.94 -0.40 -3.18
CA GLU A 264 -5.14 0.75 -2.29
C GLU A 264 -4.28 1.96 -2.71
N ASP A 265 -3.18 1.73 -3.44
CA ASP A 265 -2.31 2.77 -3.99
C ASP A 265 -3.02 3.69 -4.99
N TRP A 266 -4.15 3.28 -5.60
CA TRP A 266 -5.01 4.17 -6.38
C TRP A 266 -5.51 5.36 -5.55
N GLY A 267 -5.93 5.11 -4.31
CA GLY A 267 -6.34 6.16 -3.37
C GLY A 267 -5.20 7.15 -3.08
N LEU A 268 -3.99 6.63 -2.87
CA LEU A 268 -2.79 7.44 -2.61
C LEU A 268 -2.42 8.31 -3.81
N LEU A 269 -2.51 7.76 -5.03
CA LEU A 269 -2.22 8.48 -6.27
C LEU A 269 -3.25 9.57 -6.54
N ALA A 270 -4.54 9.27 -6.33
CA ALA A 270 -5.63 10.24 -6.43
C ALA A 270 -5.45 11.39 -5.43
N ASP A 271 -5.08 11.11 -4.18
CA ASP A 271 -4.81 12.13 -3.16
C ASP A 271 -3.59 12.99 -3.51
N TRP A 272 -2.54 12.39 -4.09
CA TRP A 272 -1.40 13.13 -4.59
C TRP A 272 -1.81 14.12 -5.69
N VAL A 273 -2.62 13.67 -6.67
CA VAL A 273 -3.13 14.55 -7.75
C VAL A 273 -3.99 15.68 -7.19
N ARG A 274 -4.93 15.38 -6.28
CA ARG A 274 -5.81 16.39 -5.65
C ARG A 274 -5.03 17.44 -4.86
N SER A 275 -3.96 17.03 -4.18
CA SER A 275 -3.11 17.90 -3.37
C SER A 275 -2.02 18.63 -4.18
N SER A 276 -1.80 18.26 -5.44
CA SER A 276 -0.78 18.85 -6.29
C SER A 276 -1.07 20.32 -6.59
N GLU A 277 -0.07 21.18 -6.44
CA GLU A 277 -0.17 22.60 -6.86
C GLU A 277 -0.06 22.76 -8.38
N LYS A 278 0.51 21.78 -9.08
CA LYS A 278 0.86 21.87 -10.52
C LYS A 278 -0.10 21.14 -11.44
N TYR A 279 -0.80 20.13 -10.94
CA TYR A 279 -1.60 19.22 -11.75
C TYR A 279 -3.00 19.07 -11.19
N GLU A 280 -3.94 18.79 -12.07
CA GLU A 280 -5.31 18.41 -11.75
C GLU A 280 -5.73 17.26 -12.67
N GLU A 281 -6.79 16.56 -12.32
CA GLU A 281 -7.34 15.47 -13.11
C GLU A 281 -7.76 15.92 -14.50
N ALA A 282 -7.41 15.13 -15.52
CA ALA A 282 -7.85 15.33 -16.90
C ALA A 282 -9.09 14.47 -17.16
N GLU A 283 -10.23 15.12 -17.37
CA GLU A 283 -11.48 14.43 -17.70
C GLU A 283 -11.43 13.73 -19.06
N GLY A 284 -12.18 12.63 -19.18
CA GLY A 284 -12.38 11.91 -20.44
C GLY A 284 -11.26 10.93 -20.83
N LEU A 285 -10.27 10.74 -19.96
CA LEU A 285 -9.26 9.70 -20.10
C LEU A 285 -9.45 8.63 -19.01
N PRO A 286 -9.26 7.35 -19.32
CA PRO A 286 -9.35 6.29 -18.31
C PRO A 286 -8.13 6.28 -17.37
N HIS A 287 -8.34 5.72 -16.20
CA HIS A 287 -7.29 5.39 -15.23
C HIS A 287 -6.69 4.04 -15.59
N PHE A 288 -5.51 4.02 -16.17
CA PHE A 288 -4.92 2.79 -16.70
C PHE A 288 -4.06 2.06 -15.67
N GLU A 289 -4.10 0.75 -15.77
CA GLU A 289 -3.11 -0.18 -15.24
C GLU A 289 -2.24 -0.62 -16.41
N GLU A 290 -0.96 -0.25 -16.43
CA GLU A 290 -0.05 -0.61 -17.51
C GLU A 290 0.98 -1.64 -17.07
N VAL A 291 1.12 -2.72 -17.83
CA VAL A 291 2.15 -3.73 -17.60
C VAL A 291 3.48 -3.26 -18.22
N LEU A 292 4.43 -2.87 -17.37
CA LEU A 292 5.73 -2.32 -17.80
C LEU A 292 6.63 -3.35 -18.46
N ASN A 293 6.59 -4.60 -17.99
CA ASN A 293 7.39 -5.70 -18.54
C ASN A 293 6.57 -6.61 -19.47
N TYR A 294 5.66 -6.03 -20.25
CA TYR A 294 4.68 -6.74 -21.07
C TYR A 294 5.32 -7.76 -22.02
N TYR A 295 6.39 -7.38 -22.73
CA TYR A 295 7.11 -8.30 -23.61
C TYR A 295 7.65 -9.52 -22.85
N ASN A 296 8.26 -9.32 -21.71
CA ASN A 296 8.83 -10.40 -20.89
C ASN A 296 7.75 -11.32 -20.31
N LEU A 297 6.62 -10.75 -19.93
CA LEU A 297 5.47 -11.51 -19.44
C LEU A 297 4.92 -12.42 -20.54
N MET A 298 4.76 -11.89 -21.74
CA MET A 298 4.14 -12.60 -22.86
C MET A 298 5.10 -13.57 -23.58
N MET A 299 6.38 -13.25 -23.70
CA MET A 299 7.35 -13.97 -24.53
C MET A 299 8.56 -14.50 -23.76
N GLY A 300 8.90 -13.92 -22.64
CA GLY A 300 10.12 -14.18 -21.89
C GLY A 300 10.01 -15.25 -20.81
N GLY A 301 8.84 -15.86 -20.61
CA GLY A 301 8.61 -16.84 -19.56
C GLY A 301 8.60 -16.24 -18.15
N ALA A 302 8.45 -14.91 -18.01
CA ALA A 302 8.20 -14.27 -16.72
C ALA A 302 6.87 -14.80 -16.14
N LYS A 303 6.84 -14.99 -14.84
CA LYS A 303 5.64 -15.47 -14.16
C LYS A 303 4.73 -14.29 -13.83
N MET A 304 3.47 -14.58 -13.53
CA MET A 304 2.50 -13.56 -13.09
C MET A 304 3.00 -12.79 -11.86
N GLU A 305 3.71 -13.43 -10.95
CA GLU A 305 4.33 -12.81 -9.78
C GLU A 305 5.45 -11.80 -10.11
N ASP A 306 6.02 -11.88 -11.31
CA ASP A 306 7.07 -10.96 -11.79
C ASP A 306 6.48 -9.73 -12.51
N THR A 307 5.15 -9.62 -12.61
CA THR A 307 4.50 -8.51 -13.31
C THR A 307 4.80 -7.18 -12.63
N GLN A 308 5.26 -6.22 -13.43
CA GLN A 308 5.47 -4.84 -13.00
C GLN A 308 4.35 -3.98 -13.55
N LEU A 309 3.56 -3.40 -12.66
CA LEU A 309 2.38 -2.64 -13.00
C LEU A 309 2.55 -1.16 -12.62
N ASP A 310 2.20 -0.27 -13.54
CA ASP A 310 2.02 1.16 -13.29
C ASP A 310 0.54 1.49 -13.16
N LEU A 311 0.20 2.26 -12.14
CA LEU A 311 -1.06 2.97 -12.06
C LEU A 311 -0.89 4.32 -12.77
N LEU A 312 -1.73 4.61 -13.74
CA LEU A 312 -1.68 5.82 -14.58
C LEU A 312 -2.93 6.66 -14.36
N PHE A 313 -2.80 7.72 -13.56
CA PHE A 313 -3.87 8.67 -13.27
C PHE A 313 -3.82 9.82 -14.28
N PRO A 314 -4.89 10.08 -15.08
CA PRO A 314 -4.87 11.12 -16.10
C PRO A 314 -4.81 12.52 -15.48
N ILE A 315 -3.89 13.35 -15.95
CA ILE A 315 -3.66 14.69 -15.43
C ILE A 315 -3.50 15.72 -16.52
N LYS A 316 -3.77 16.98 -16.17
CA LYS A 316 -3.40 18.17 -16.95
C LYS A 316 -2.75 19.20 -16.04
N ARG A 317 -2.03 20.15 -16.59
CA ARG A 317 -1.46 21.26 -15.83
C ARG A 317 -2.58 22.21 -15.40
N LYS A 318 -2.52 22.64 -14.14
CA LYS A 318 -3.36 23.75 -13.65
C LYS A 318 -3.03 25.02 -14.42
N SER A 319 -4.06 25.82 -14.72
CA SER A 319 -3.95 27.08 -15.44
C SER A 319 -3.30 28.16 -14.60
#